data_1ea10091f1a7b8972fb0d7f2c5bf850c
#
_entry.id   1ea10091f1a7b8972fb0d7f2c5bf850c
#
_cell.length_a   1.000
_cell.length_b   1.000
_cell.length_c   1.000
_cell.angle_alpha   90.00
_cell.angle_beta   90.00
_cell.angle_gamma   90.00
#
_symmetry.space_group_name_H-M   'P 1'
#
loop_
_entity.id
_entity.type
_entity.pdbx_description
1 polymer ?
#
loop_
_entity_poly.entity_id
_entity_poly.type
_entity_poly.pdbx_seq_one_letter_code
_entity_poly.pdbx_strand_id
1 'polypeptide(L)'
;FHLVYATSTNPDQRRSAAVIQQMFQQIYIDMTISSVEIAQHLQRMQQHDFDIANASWIADFNDASNFLDLLRTTADNNYGGYSNPKYDALMDKAQQTVDLKERGRLMEQAEQLALRDYAWLPCYFLLTMDIVQPWVKGWIPNIRGFNRTRWLSTDSRPKD
;
A
#
# COMPACT_ATOMS: atom_id res chain seq x y z
N PHE A 1 13.09 24.46 4.31
CA PHE A 1 12.73 23.23 5.03
C PHE A 1 13.24 22.04 4.20
N HIS A 2 13.97 21.13 4.80
CA HIS A 2 14.56 19.97 4.13
C HIS A 2 13.98 18.67 4.64
N LEU A 3 13.67 17.73 3.73
CA LEU A 3 13.10 16.41 4.04
C LEU A 3 13.89 15.30 3.34
N VAL A 4 13.95 14.15 3.97
CA VAL A 4 14.46 12.91 3.38
C VAL A 4 13.28 11.99 3.02
N TYR A 5 13.17 11.72 1.72
CA TYR A 5 12.19 10.78 1.18
C TYR A 5 12.83 9.40 0.99
N ALA A 6 12.45 8.45 1.83
CA ALA A 6 12.95 7.09 1.75
C ALA A 6 12.16 6.26 0.72
N THR A 7 12.86 5.54 -0.15
CA THR A 7 12.26 4.68 -1.17
C THR A 7 13.17 3.49 -1.49
N SER A 8 12.65 2.50 -2.19
CA SER A 8 13.48 1.39 -2.67
C SER A 8 14.14 1.71 -4.02
N THR A 9 15.06 0.84 -4.44
CA THR A 9 15.69 0.88 -5.77
C THR A 9 14.77 0.47 -6.90
N ASN A 10 13.50 0.09 -6.62
CA ASN A 10 12.52 -0.24 -7.65
C ASN A 10 12.33 0.95 -8.60
N PRO A 11 12.42 0.74 -9.94
CA PRO A 11 12.36 1.83 -10.92
C PRO A 11 11.07 2.65 -10.88
N ASP A 12 9.92 2.02 -10.60
CA ASP A 12 8.63 2.72 -10.54
C ASP A 12 8.53 3.59 -9.29
N GLN A 13 9.00 3.08 -8.15
CA GLN A 13 9.06 3.85 -6.91
C GLN A 13 10.01 5.04 -7.02
N ARG A 14 11.17 4.87 -7.66
CA ARG A 14 12.09 5.98 -7.92
C ARG A 14 11.50 7.05 -8.83
N ARG A 15 10.77 6.64 -9.89
CA ARG A 15 10.05 7.59 -10.77
C ARG A 15 9.00 8.38 -9.99
N SER A 16 8.20 7.70 -9.18
CA SER A 16 7.20 8.35 -8.32
C SER A 16 7.85 9.31 -7.32
N ALA A 17 8.96 8.92 -6.70
CA ALA A 17 9.71 9.78 -5.79
C ALA A 17 10.20 11.07 -6.47
N ALA A 18 10.70 10.98 -7.71
CA ALA A 18 11.15 12.15 -8.46
C ALA A 18 9.99 13.12 -8.77
N VAL A 19 8.80 12.60 -9.10
CA VAL A 19 7.60 13.43 -9.31
C VAL A 19 7.18 14.12 -8.01
N ILE A 20 7.15 13.39 -6.90
CA ILE A 20 6.80 13.93 -5.60
C ILE A 20 7.82 15.01 -5.18
N GLN A 21 9.12 14.78 -5.39
CA GLN A 21 10.16 15.78 -5.13
C GLN A 21 9.89 17.09 -5.89
N GLN A 22 9.55 17.00 -7.18
CA GLN A 22 9.22 18.20 -7.98
C GLN A 22 7.98 18.93 -7.44
N MET A 23 6.95 18.19 -6.98
CA MET A 23 5.76 18.80 -6.38
C MET A 23 6.11 19.55 -5.09
N PHE A 24 6.97 18.98 -4.23
CA PHE A 24 7.40 19.62 -3.00
C PHE A 24 8.25 20.87 -3.26
N GLN A 25 9.07 20.88 -4.32
CA GLN A 25 9.81 22.07 -4.75
C GLN A 25 8.90 23.25 -5.09
N GLN A 26 7.70 22.98 -5.67
CA GLN A 26 6.75 24.06 -6.01
C GLN A 26 6.20 24.79 -4.78
N ILE A 27 6.26 24.17 -3.61
CA ILE A 27 5.86 24.75 -2.32
C ILE A 27 7.06 25.07 -1.43
N TYR A 28 8.26 25.22 -2.03
CA TYR A 28 9.50 25.61 -1.38
C TYR A 28 10.00 24.62 -0.31
N ILE A 29 9.67 23.35 -0.44
CA ILE A 29 10.22 22.29 0.39
C ILE A 29 11.33 21.58 -0.40
N ASP A 30 12.53 21.61 0.15
CA ASP A 30 13.66 20.86 -0.38
C ASP A 30 13.61 19.39 0.08
N MET A 31 13.73 18.45 -0.85
CA MET A 31 13.61 17.03 -0.57
C MET A 31 14.77 16.25 -1.19
N THR A 32 15.44 15.44 -0.39
CA THR A 32 16.44 14.48 -0.85
C THR A 32 15.83 13.08 -0.95
N ILE A 33 15.98 12.42 -2.10
CA ILE A 33 15.55 11.04 -2.30
C ILE A 33 16.67 10.10 -1.82
N SER A 34 16.38 9.29 -0.80
CA SER A 34 17.24 8.23 -0.29
C SER A 34 16.72 6.87 -0.76
N SER A 35 17.41 6.28 -1.76
CA SER A 35 17.00 5.02 -2.39
C SER A 35 17.94 3.89 -1.99
N VAL A 36 17.41 2.82 -1.41
CA VAL A 36 18.15 1.64 -0.94
C VAL A 36 17.48 0.35 -1.40
N GLU A 37 18.16 -0.78 -1.25
CA GLU A 37 17.56 -2.09 -1.55
C GLU A 37 16.31 -2.35 -0.70
N ILE A 38 15.36 -3.14 -1.23
CA ILE A 38 14.04 -3.33 -0.62
C ILE A 38 14.11 -3.82 0.83
N ALA A 39 15.00 -4.76 1.14
CA ALA A 39 15.15 -5.27 2.50
C ALA A 39 15.63 -4.17 3.47
N GLN A 40 16.57 -3.34 3.04
CA GLN A 40 17.06 -2.21 3.82
C GLN A 40 15.99 -1.12 3.94
N HIS A 41 15.19 -0.88 2.89
CA HIS A 41 14.07 0.07 2.94
C HIS A 41 13.03 -0.36 3.97
N LEU A 42 12.64 -1.64 3.98
CA LEU A 42 11.72 -2.19 4.99
C LEU A 42 12.29 -2.05 6.41
N GLN A 43 13.57 -2.35 6.61
CA GLN A 43 14.22 -2.18 7.90
C GLN A 43 14.18 -0.72 8.38
N ARG A 44 14.46 0.25 7.49
CA ARG A 44 14.38 1.68 7.82
C ARG A 44 12.97 2.10 8.20
N MET A 45 11.95 1.60 7.48
CA MET A 45 10.56 1.87 7.81
C MET A 45 10.20 1.32 9.20
N GLN A 46 10.63 0.09 9.53
CA GLN A 46 10.43 -0.50 10.87
C GLN A 46 11.12 0.28 11.98
N GLN A 47 12.24 0.92 11.69
CA GLN A 47 13.01 1.75 12.63
C GLN A 47 12.55 3.21 12.65
N HIS A 48 11.55 3.58 11.86
CA HIS A 48 11.09 4.97 11.69
C HIS A 48 12.22 5.94 11.25
N ASP A 49 13.21 5.44 10.49
CA ASP A 49 14.36 6.21 10.00
C ASP A 49 14.03 6.91 8.66
N PHE A 50 13.13 7.85 8.68
CA PHE A 50 12.73 8.66 7.53
C PHE A 50 11.87 9.87 7.96
N ASP A 51 11.81 10.91 7.13
CA ASP A 51 10.82 11.97 7.27
C ASP A 51 9.55 11.61 6.51
N ILE A 52 9.70 11.10 5.29
CA ILE A 52 8.63 10.55 4.45
C ILE A 52 9.12 9.24 3.84
N ALA A 53 8.32 8.19 3.85
CA ALA A 53 8.66 6.92 3.22
C ALA A 53 7.61 6.50 2.19
N ASN A 54 8.07 5.95 1.06
CA ASN A 54 7.20 5.26 0.13
C ASN A 54 6.86 3.88 0.67
N ALA A 55 5.58 3.59 0.81
CA ALA A 55 5.07 2.28 1.17
C ALA A 55 3.97 1.85 0.22
N SER A 56 3.81 0.56 0.01
CA SER A 56 2.70 -0.04 -0.74
C SER A 56 2.19 -1.27 -0.01
N TRP A 57 0.90 -1.51 -0.14
CA TRP A 57 0.27 -2.71 0.43
C TRP A 57 -0.60 -3.39 -0.62
N ILE A 58 -0.50 -4.70 -0.71
CA ILE A 58 -1.37 -5.53 -1.54
C ILE A 58 -2.29 -6.29 -0.58
N ALA A 59 -3.59 -6.17 -0.78
CA ALA A 59 -4.56 -6.78 0.11
C ALA A 59 -4.43 -8.32 0.12
N ASP A 60 -4.37 -8.91 1.32
CA ASP A 60 -4.40 -10.36 1.51
C ASP A 60 -5.82 -10.94 1.32
N PHE A 61 -6.83 -10.13 1.57
CA PHE A 61 -8.25 -10.44 1.39
C PHE A 61 -9.05 -9.19 1.02
N ASN A 62 -10.22 -9.40 0.43
CA ASN A 62 -11.07 -8.31 -0.08
C ASN A 62 -11.92 -7.69 1.03
N ASP A 63 -11.29 -6.89 1.87
CA ASP A 63 -11.93 -6.11 2.92
C ASP A 63 -11.11 -4.87 3.27
N ALA A 64 -11.76 -3.75 3.55
CA ALA A 64 -11.09 -2.49 3.87
C ALA A 64 -10.22 -2.59 5.15
N SER A 65 -10.57 -3.46 6.09
CA SER A 65 -9.77 -3.67 7.30
C SER A 65 -8.33 -4.10 6.99
N ASN A 66 -8.10 -4.80 5.86
CA ASN A 66 -6.74 -5.20 5.47
C ASN A 66 -5.77 -4.02 5.29
N PHE A 67 -6.30 -2.86 4.92
CA PHE A 67 -5.53 -1.62 4.82
C PHE A 67 -5.59 -0.80 6.11
N LEU A 68 -6.76 -0.68 6.72
CA LEU A 68 -6.96 0.16 7.90
C LEU A 68 -6.26 -0.42 9.15
N ASP A 69 -6.17 -1.74 9.27
CA ASP A 69 -5.46 -2.37 10.39
C ASP A 69 -3.95 -2.02 10.41
N LEU A 70 -3.36 -1.59 9.28
CA LEU A 70 -1.98 -1.09 9.23
C LEU A 70 -1.75 0.17 10.06
N LEU A 71 -2.81 0.94 10.35
CA LEU A 71 -2.74 2.19 11.11
C LEU A 71 -3.12 2.03 12.59
N ARG A 72 -3.43 0.82 13.05
CA ARG A 72 -3.66 0.60 14.48
C ARG A 72 -2.39 0.88 15.28
N THR A 73 -2.55 1.46 16.43
CA THR A 73 -1.42 1.81 17.33
C THR A 73 -0.47 0.63 17.58
N THR A 74 -1.00 -0.60 17.61
CA THR A 74 -0.22 -1.82 17.93
C THR A 74 0.14 -2.65 16.70
N ALA A 75 -0.10 -2.14 15.50
CA ALA A 75 0.20 -2.91 14.28
C ALA A 75 1.70 -2.89 13.94
N ASP A 76 2.29 -4.05 13.70
CA ASP A 76 3.71 -4.20 13.35
C ASP A 76 4.10 -3.46 12.05
N ASN A 77 3.14 -3.26 11.15
CA ASN A 77 3.31 -2.56 9.89
C ASN A 77 2.90 -1.08 9.94
N ASN A 78 2.68 -0.54 11.14
CA ASN A 78 2.42 0.88 11.33
C ASN A 78 3.71 1.70 11.24
N TYR A 79 4.29 1.74 10.05
CA TYR A 79 5.59 2.38 9.80
C TYR A 79 5.61 3.89 10.07
N GLY A 80 4.45 4.56 9.99
CA GLY A 80 4.32 5.98 10.32
C GLY A 80 4.22 6.26 11.82
N GLY A 81 4.10 5.24 12.67
CA GLY A 81 3.94 5.40 14.12
C GLY A 81 2.65 6.11 14.51
N TYR A 82 1.60 6.05 13.67
CA TYR A 82 0.31 6.66 13.98
C TYR A 82 -0.29 6.05 15.25
N SER A 83 -0.77 6.90 16.15
CA SER A 83 -1.41 6.46 17.39
C SER A 83 -2.58 7.38 17.71
N ASN A 84 -3.79 6.83 17.64
CA ASN A 84 -5.01 7.57 17.97
C ASN A 84 -6.03 6.62 18.63
N PRO A 85 -6.31 6.76 19.93
CA PRO A 85 -7.26 5.87 20.63
C PRO A 85 -8.68 5.88 20.05
N LYS A 86 -9.10 6.98 19.39
CA LYS A 86 -10.41 7.04 18.74
C LYS A 86 -10.42 6.20 17.46
N TYR A 87 -9.29 6.19 16.73
CA TYR A 87 -9.11 5.33 15.58
C TYR A 87 -9.20 3.86 15.97
N ASP A 88 -8.42 3.47 16.97
CA ASP A 88 -8.40 2.09 17.48
C ASP A 88 -9.79 1.65 17.95
N ALA A 89 -10.52 2.51 18.70
CA ALA A 89 -11.87 2.21 19.15
C ALA A 89 -12.89 2.04 17.98
N LEU A 90 -12.77 2.84 16.91
CA LEU A 90 -13.60 2.67 15.71
C LEU A 90 -13.31 1.33 15.02
N MET A 91 -12.06 0.96 14.90
CA MET A 91 -11.66 -0.31 14.29
C MET A 91 -12.07 -1.51 15.15
N ASP A 92 -11.95 -1.43 16.48
CA ASP A 92 -12.43 -2.47 17.41
C ASP A 92 -13.95 -2.66 17.29
N LYS A 93 -14.69 -1.56 17.25
CA LYS A 93 -16.15 -1.59 17.06
C LYS A 93 -16.52 -2.19 15.70
N ALA A 94 -15.80 -1.82 14.63
CA ALA A 94 -16.02 -2.39 13.30
C ALA A 94 -15.78 -3.90 13.30
N GLN A 95 -14.74 -4.39 13.97
CA GLN A 95 -14.43 -5.81 14.09
C GLN A 95 -15.53 -6.62 14.79
N GLN A 96 -16.21 -6.02 15.77
CA GLN A 96 -17.29 -6.65 16.54
C GLN A 96 -18.67 -6.50 15.86
N THR A 97 -18.77 -5.70 14.79
CA THR A 97 -20.04 -5.39 14.13
C THR A 97 -20.35 -6.42 13.02
N VAL A 98 -21.44 -7.15 13.16
CA VAL A 98 -21.88 -8.18 12.18
C VAL A 98 -22.58 -7.56 10.97
N ASP A 99 -23.33 -6.46 11.17
CA ASP A 99 -23.97 -5.75 10.06
C ASP A 99 -22.93 -5.09 9.16
N LEU A 100 -22.85 -5.56 7.91
CA LEU A 100 -21.81 -5.13 6.96
C LEU A 100 -21.88 -3.64 6.61
N LYS A 101 -23.11 -3.08 6.60
CA LYS A 101 -23.28 -1.65 6.28
C LYS A 101 -22.80 -0.77 7.42
N GLU A 102 -23.16 -1.11 8.65
CA GLU A 102 -22.68 -0.38 9.83
C GLU A 102 -21.17 -0.57 10.02
N ARG A 103 -20.66 -1.79 9.79
CA ARG A 103 -19.23 -2.08 9.80
C ARG A 103 -18.47 -1.19 8.79
N GLY A 104 -18.97 -1.11 7.55
CA GLY A 104 -18.41 -0.25 6.51
C GLY A 104 -18.38 1.23 6.93
N ARG A 105 -19.46 1.73 7.55
CA ARG A 105 -19.55 3.10 8.04
C ARG A 105 -18.54 3.40 9.15
N LEU A 106 -18.29 2.45 10.04
CA LEU A 106 -17.28 2.59 11.10
C LEU A 106 -15.86 2.65 10.52
N MET A 107 -15.55 1.80 9.54
CA MET A 107 -14.25 1.81 8.83
C MET A 107 -14.05 3.10 8.04
N GLU A 108 -15.09 3.62 7.37
CA GLU A 108 -15.05 4.92 6.69
C GLU A 108 -14.74 6.06 7.67
N GLN A 109 -15.35 6.05 8.86
CA GLN A 109 -15.05 7.04 9.90
C GLN A 109 -13.61 6.95 10.39
N ALA A 110 -13.07 5.73 10.54
CA ALA A 110 -11.68 5.51 10.91
C ALA A 110 -10.73 6.05 9.81
N GLU A 111 -11.00 5.74 8.55
CA GLU A 111 -10.22 6.25 7.41
C GLU A 111 -10.21 7.79 7.37
N GLN A 112 -11.38 8.41 7.46
CA GLN A 112 -11.50 9.87 7.49
C GLN A 112 -10.74 10.51 8.66
N LEU A 113 -10.71 9.86 9.82
CA LEU A 113 -9.94 10.32 10.97
C LEU A 113 -8.44 10.25 10.69
N ALA A 114 -7.94 9.11 10.20
CA ALA A 114 -6.54 8.94 9.86
C ALA A 114 -6.06 9.92 8.77
N LEU A 115 -6.89 10.18 7.76
CA LEU A 115 -6.58 11.16 6.70
C LEU A 115 -6.53 12.60 7.24
N ARG A 116 -7.42 12.97 8.16
CA ARG A 116 -7.38 14.29 8.82
C ARG A 116 -6.17 14.47 9.71
N ASP A 117 -5.73 13.38 10.33
CA ASP A 117 -4.54 13.36 11.19
C ASP A 117 -3.23 13.26 10.37
N TYR A 118 -3.34 13.17 9.04
CA TYR A 118 -2.20 12.98 8.12
C TYR A 118 -1.37 11.72 8.43
N ALA A 119 -2.02 10.66 8.90
CA ALA A 119 -1.35 9.38 9.22
C ALA A 119 -0.67 8.75 7.99
N TRP A 120 -1.28 8.93 6.83
CA TRP A 120 -0.70 8.57 5.53
C TRP A 120 -1.19 9.51 4.43
N LEU A 121 -0.48 9.51 3.31
CA LEU A 121 -0.85 10.23 2.10
C LEU A 121 -1.12 9.23 0.97
N PRO A 122 -2.39 8.89 0.67
CA PRO A 122 -2.71 8.02 -0.46
C PRO A 122 -2.33 8.70 -1.78
N CYS A 123 -1.48 8.04 -2.59
CA CYS A 123 -0.98 8.61 -3.83
C CYS A 123 -1.69 8.03 -5.06
N TYR A 124 -1.69 6.70 -5.21
CA TYR A 124 -2.25 6.01 -6.38
C TYR A 124 -2.46 4.52 -6.11
N PHE A 125 -3.31 3.89 -6.92
CA PHE A 125 -3.45 2.44 -6.95
C PHE A 125 -2.41 1.83 -7.89
N LEU A 126 -1.71 0.80 -7.39
CA LEU A 126 -0.84 0.00 -8.25
C LEU A 126 -1.67 -0.82 -9.24
N LEU A 127 -1.30 -0.74 -10.50
CA LEU A 127 -1.87 -1.58 -11.54
C LEU A 127 -0.84 -2.65 -11.93
N THR A 128 -1.26 -3.90 -11.95
CA THR A 128 -0.49 -4.98 -12.55
C THR A 128 -0.98 -5.23 -13.98
N MET A 129 -0.04 -5.39 -14.91
CA MET A 129 -0.35 -5.80 -16.27
C MET A 129 0.22 -7.19 -16.50
N ASP A 130 -0.66 -8.13 -16.82
CA ASP A 130 -0.27 -9.50 -17.16
C ASP A 130 -0.41 -9.70 -18.68
N ILE A 131 0.67 -10.10 -19.33
CA ILE A 131 0.64 -10.50 -20.72
C ILE A 131 0.57 -12.02 -20.77
N VAL A 132 -0.59 -12.54 -21.17
CA VAL A 132 -0.85 -13.97 -21.19
C VAL A 132 -1.00 -14.42 -22.63
N GLN A 133 -0.25 -15.45 -23.03
CA GLN A 133 -0.32 -16.01 -24.39
C GLN A 133 -1.68 -16.66 -24.65
N PRO A 134 -2.25 -16.56 -25.88
CA PRO A 134 -3.60 -17.04 -26.20
C PRO A 134 -3.82 -18.54 -25.93
N TRP A 135 -2.74 -19.34 -25.96
CA TRP A 135 -2.78 -20.79 -25.70
C TRP A 135 -2.70 -21.14 -24.22
N VAL A 136 -2.50 -20.18 -23.31
CA VAL A 136 -2.58 -20.40 -21.87
C VAL A 136 -4.04 -20.30 -21.43
N LYS A 137 -4.57 -21.34 -20.83
CA LYS A 137 -5.94 -21.44 -20.32
C LYS A 137 -5.93 -21.43 -18.79
N GLY A 138 -7.06 -21.02 -18.19
CA GLY A 138 -7.23 -21.01 -16.73
C GLY A 138 -6.64 -19.79 -16.04
N TRP A 139 -6.06 -18.84 -16.78
CA TRP A 139 -5.64 -17.56 -16.23
C TRP A 139 -6.87 -16.69 -15.95
N ILE A 140 -7.03 -16.24 -14.70
CA ILE A 140 -8.12 -15.39 -14.27
C ILE A 140 -7.54 -14.18 -13.55
N PRO A 141 -7.75 -12.95 -14.05
CA PRO A 141 -7.38 -11.74 -13.32
C PRO A 141 -8.04 -11.73 -11.93
N ASN A 142 -7.26 -11.47 -10.89
CA ASN A 142 -7.80 -11.39 -9.54
C ASN A 142 -7.02 -10.36 -8.71
N ILE A 143 -7.64 -9.88 -7.63
CA ILE A 143 -7.10 -8.78 -6.82
C ILE A 143 -5.76 -9.09 -6.16
N ARG A 144 -5.42 -10.38 -5.99
CA ARG A 144 -4.15 -10.82 -5.40
C ARG A 144 -3.04 -11.00 -6.45
N GLY A 145 -3.36 -10.92 -7.75
CA GLY A 145 -2.40 -11.21 -8.82
C GLY A 145 -1.86 -12.64 -8.79
N PHE A 146 -2.55 -13.57 -8.11
CA PHE A 146 -2.03 -14.92 -7.88
C PHE A 146 -2.88 -15.97 -8.61
N ASN A 147 -2.28 -16.62 -9.62
CA ASN A 147 -2.86 -17.75 -10.34
C ASN A 147 -2.10 -19.04 -10.01
N ARG A 148 -2.80 -20.02 -9.40
CA ARG A 148 -2.19 -21.30 -9.04
C ARG A 148 -1.95 -22.12 -10.30
N THR A 149 -0.74 -22.62 -10.48
CA THR A 149 -0.33 -23.38 -11.67
C THR A 149 -1.19 -24.63 -11.92
N ARG A 150 -1.76 -25.24 -10.88
CA ARG A 150 -2.67 -26.40 -11.01
C ARG A 150 -3.96 -26.13 -11.80
N TRP A 151 -4.31 -24.86 -11.98
CA TRP A 151 -5.49 -24.43 -12.76
C TRP A 151 -5.12 -23.97 -14.17
N LEU A 152 -3.82 -23.87 -14.45
CA LEU A 152 -3.34 -23.45 -15.75
C LEU A 152 -3.11 -24.66 -16.65
N SER A 153 -3.48 -24.55 -17.90
CA SER A 153 -3.18 -25.51 -18.95
C SER A 153 -2.74 -24.77 -20.22
N THR A 154 -2.10 -25.48 -21.10
CA THR A 154 -1.71 -24.92 -22.40
C THR A 154 -2.31 -25.76 -23.51
N ASP A 155 -2.93 -25.09 -24.50
CA ASP A 155 -3.18 -25.70 -25.78
C ASP A 155 -1.88 -25.83 -26.57
N SER A 156 -1.90 -26.58 -27.68
CA SER A 156 -0.74 -26.67 -28.56
C SER A 156 -0.33 -25.27 -29.04
N ARG A 157 0.92 -24.89 -28.73
CA ARG A 157 1.52 -23.66 -29.27
C ARG A 157 1.40 -23.68 -30.79
N PRO A 158 0.92 -22.58 -31.45
CA PRO A 158 0.98 -22.47 -32.92
C PRO A 158 2.41 -22.75 -33.37
N LYS A 159 2.56 -23.62 -34.36
CA LYS A 159 3.85 -23.78 -35.04
C LYS A 159 4.01 -22.57 -35.93
N ASP A 160 5.11 -21.84 -35.74
CA ASP A 160 5.55 -20.79 -36.63
C ASP A 160 5.79 -21.35 -38.03
#